data_7fc448ae2fc7015090ee7384bd5e0196
#
_entry.id   7fc448ae2fc7015090ee7384bd5e0196
#
_cell.length_a   1.000
_cell.length_b   1.000
_cell.length_c   1.000
_cell.angle_alpha   90.00
_cell.angle_beta   90.00
_cell.angle_gamma   90.00
#
_symmetry.space_group_name_H-M   'P 1'
#
loop_
_entity.id
_entity.type
_entity.pdbx_description
1 polymer ?
#
loop_
_entity_poly.entity_id
_entity_poly.type
_entity_poly.pdbx_seq_one_letter_code
_entity_poly.pdbx_strand_id
1 'polypeptide(L)'
;MKKDYRPTHGVRMPGHPLFGYTINTIRRNRYTSLSVMLAVTLASTLLCAMCTYGYTQIKWQAEVEEYEAGDWHGELGGDITSDKLSLVENNLNVEEAMAKGPFSCLELSENAKLPYLLLREADENYWKNMGEKNSIIEGRIPEKPGEIAVSKSFFEQNPEYCLGDTVTLKEGERRILEEKAPEEKVLDAGAVRREGESFFRTGERTVTLVGKMDVTTTSTIPGYYAMGFMDRSALTGEEELVIYVKLRDVGKTYEVMPQIAETLGIEKDEYGEYKNNFRYHTRLLAYNFVFPPEMGFSLENWGGVIVYGVLLLLAAGAFVMIIRGAFQVSVSARIKQLGMFRSVGATPGQIAASVLMEGMILSVVPILLSLGIGYGFTVAVVDIYSGIAGELLYFPVTVRFSPWLVLLAAGLSLVTVLISALIPALKVSRLSPLEAIRMQEAGGGRKRKRRKSRRYPVLRRLFGYPGELAGAA
;
A
#
# COMPACT_ATOMS: atom_id res chain seq x y z
N MET A 1 -1.92 22.67 -78.75
CA MET A 1 -3.05 22.78 -77.84
C MET A 1 -2.69 22.09 -76.51
N LYS A 2 -2.24 22.85 -75.54
CA LYS A 2 -2.04 22.35 -74.13
C LYS A 2 -3.38 22.54 -73.44
N LYS A 3 -4.06 21.44 -73.02
CA LYS A 3 -5.19 21.49 -72.10
C LYS A 3 -4.72 21.68 -70.71
N ASP A 4 -4.98 22.85 -70.13
CA ASP A 4 -4.83 23.15 -68.72
C ASP A 4 -5.71 22.23 -67.88
N TYR A 5 -5.08 21.37 -67.14
CA TYR A 5 -5.76 20.55 -66.13
C TYR A 5 -5.89 21.38 -64.84
N ARG A 6 -7.02 22.04 -64.62
CA ARG A 6 -7.35 22.65 -63.34
C ARG A 6 -7.76 21.55 -62.36
N PRO A 7 -7.15 21.39 -61.20
CA PRO A 7 -7.62 20.45 -60.20
C PRO A 7 -8.97 20.94 -59.66
N THR A 8 -9.97 20.10 -59.79
CA THR A 8 -11.31 20.30 -59.22
C THR A 8 -11.18 20.47 -57.68
N HIS A 9 -11.80 21.51 -57.15
CA HIS A 9 -11.90 21.81 -55.73
C HIS A 9 -12.33 20.55 -54.95
N GLY A 10 -11.45 20.09 -54.05
CA GLY A 10 -11.76 19.01 -53.14
C GLY A 10 -12.92 19.41 -52.23
N VAL A 11 -13.97 18.61 -52.24
CA VAL A 11 -15.08 18.72 -51.29
C VAL A 11 -14.51 18.63 -49.88
N ARG A 12 -14.52 19.74 -49.15
CA ARG A 12 -14.23 19.75 -47.70
C ARG A 12 -15.34 18.97 -46.99
N MET A 13 -15.09 17.69 -46.74
CA MET A 13 -15.95 16.96 -45.81
C MET A 13 -15.71 17.51 -44.37
N PRO A 14 -16.77 17.85 -43.64
CA PRO A 14 -16.63 18.19 -42.23
C PRO A 14 -16.28 16.93 -41.46
N GLY A 15 -15.11 16.91 -40.81
CA GLY A 15 -14.58 15.77 -40.08
C GLY A 15 -13.35 15.16 -40.73
N HIS A 16 -12.38 14.72 -39.93
CA HIS A 16 -11.17 14.07 -40.42
C HIS A 16 -11.61 12.84 -41.29
N PRO A 17 -11.26 12.73 -42.58
CA PRO A 17 -11.73 11.66 -43.46
C PRO A 17 -11.40 10.26 -42.96
N LEU A 18 -10.34 10.12 -42.15
CA LEU A 18 -9.96 8.88 -41.50
C LEU A 18 -10.95 8.43 -40.42
N PHE A 19 -11.61 9.34 -39.72
CA PHE A 19 -12.56 9.00 -38.65
C PHE A 19 -13.85 8.38 -39.22
N GLY A 20 -14.44 9.02 -40.25
CA GLY A 20 -15.64 8.49 -40.93
C GLY A 20 -15.37 7.12 -41.58
N TYR A 21 -14.20 6.97 -42.20
CA TYR A 21 -13.77 5.67 -42.76
C TYR A 21 -13.68 4.60 -41.68
N THR A 22 -13.07 4.90 -40.55
CA THR A 22 -12.87 3.95 -39.42
C THR A 22 -14.21 3.45 -38.88
N ILE A 23 -15.18 4.33 -38.66
CA ILE A 23 -16.53 3.96 -38.19
C ILE A 23 -17.23 3.03 -39.19
N ASN A 24 -17.21 3.37 -40.45
CA ASN A 24 -17.84 2.52 -41.50
C ASN A 24 -17.15 1.15 -41.59
N THR A 25 -15.83 1.09 -41.37
CA THR A 25 -15.09 -0.15 -41.40
C THR A 25 -15.44 -1.04 -40.19
N ILE A 26 -15.59 -0.46 -39.00
CA ILE A 26 -16.04 -1.15 -37.79
C ILE A 26 -17.43 -1.78 -38.00
N ARG A 27 -18.38 -1.01 -38.56
CA ARG A 27 -19.73 -1.48 -38.83
C ARG A 27 -19.78 -2.63 -39.86
N ARG A 28 -18.92 -2.59 -40.87
CA ARG A 28 -18.85 -3.62 -41.90
C ARG A 28 -18.23 -4.92 -41.40
N ASN A 29 -17.25 -4.84 -40.47
CA ASN A 29 -16.50 -5.99 -39.95
C ASN A 29 -16.89 -6.29 -38.50
N ARG A 30 -18.17 -6.27 -38.14
CA ARG A 30 -18.69 -6.35 -36.79
C ARG A 30 -18.16 -7.53 -35.95
N TYR A 31 -17.96 -8.71 -36.55
CA TYR A 31 -17.47 -9.87 -35.79
C TYR A 31 -16.01 -9.76 -35.36
N THR A 32 -15.12 -9.28 -36.24
CA THR A 32 -13.72 -9.06 -35.86
C THR A 32 -13.55 -7.88 -34.90
N SER A 33 -14.36 -6.82 -35.10
CA SER A 33 -14.41 -5.68 -34.15
C SER A 33 -14.92 -6.12 -32.77
N LEU A 34 -15.96 -6.97 -32.71
CA LEU A 34 -16.47 -7.53 -31.45
C LEU A 34 -15.40 -8.39 -30.74
N SER A 35 -14.66 -9.21 -31.49
CA SER A 35 -13.54 -10.00 -30.91
C SER A 35 -12.47 -9.11 -30.27
N VAL A 36 -12.13 -7.98 -30.93
CA VAL A 36 -11.19 -7.01 -30.35
C VAL A 36 -11.79 -6.36 -29.10
N MET A 37 -13.04 -5.92 -29.15
CA MET A 37 -13.74 -5.33 -28.01
C MET A 37 -13.78 -6.29 -26.82
N LEU A 38 -14.13 -7.56 -27.03
CA LEU A 38 -14.15 -8.58 -25.97
C LEU A 38 -12.75 -8.80 -25.36
N ALA A 39 -11.72 -8.89 -26.20
CA ALA A 39 -10.34 -9.03 -25.71
C ALA A 39 -9.89 -7.82 -24.89
N VAL A 40 -10.24 -6.60 -25.34
CA VAL A 40 -9.95 -5.37 -24.58
C VAL A 40 -10.74 -5.34 -23.27
N THR A 41 -12.05 -5.65 -23.31
CA THR A 41 -12.88 -5.67 -22.08
C THR A 41 -12.29 -6.62 -21.06
N LEU A 42 -11.99 -7.86 -21.45
CA LEU A 42 -11.44 -8.86 -20.52
C LEU A 42 -10.10 -8.38 -19.91
N ALA A 43 -9.18 -7.94 -20.76
CA ALA A 43 -7.86 -7.48 -20.31
C ALA A 43 -7.96 -6.25 -19.41
N SER A 44 -8.77 -5.26 -19.79
CA SER A 44 -8.96 -4.03 -19.00
C SER A 44 -9.70 -4.29 -17.70
N THR A 45 -10.65 -5.23 -17.66
CA THR A 45 -11.34 -5.67 -16.43
C THR A 45 -10.34 -6.25 -15.43
N LEU A 46 -9.47 -7.14 -15.88
CA LEU A 46 -8.47 -7.75 -15.01
C LEU A 46 -7.42 -6.72 -14.54
N LEU A 47 -6.97 -5.81 -15.41
CA LEU A 47 -6.07 -4.72 -15.00
C LEU A 47 -6.73 -3.80 -13.98
N CYS A 48 -7.99 -3.42 -14.19
CA CYS A 48 -8.75 -2.61 -13.24
C CYS A 48 -8.90 -3.33 -11.90
N ALA A 49 -9.27 -4.61 -11.93
CA ALA A 49 -9.39 -5.43 -10.73
C ALA A 49 -8.07 -5.53 -9.96
N MET A 50 -6.94 -5.76 -10.66
CA MET A 50 -5.62 -5.78 -10.03
C MET A 50 -5.29 -4.42 -9.39
N CYS A 51 -5.48 -3.31 -10.09
CA CYS A 51 -5.23 -1.98 -9.53
C CYS A 51 -6.10 -1.70 -8.30
N THR A 52 -7.39 -2.04 -8.35
CA THR A 52 -8.34 -1.84 -7.25
C THR A 52 -7.99 -2.71 -6.06
N TYR A 53 -7.65 -3.98 -6.29
CA TYR A 53 -7.25 -4.92 -5.23
C TYR A 53 -5.96 -4.45 -4.54
N GLY A 54 -4.93 -4.09 -5.32
CA GLY A 54 -3.66 -3.60 -4.75
C GLY A 54 -3.83 -2.36 -3.89
N TYR A 55 -4.61 -1.38 -4.36
CA TYR A 55 -4.92 -0.19 -3.58
C TYR A 55 -5.71 -0.51 -2.31
N THR A 56 -6.70 -1.41 -2.42
CA THR A 56 -7.50 -1.88 -1.28
C THR A 56 -6.61 -2.53 -0.23
N GLN A 57 -5.67 -3.40 -0.64
CA GLN A 57 -4.74 -4.06 0.28
C GLN A 57 -3.84 -3.05 1.01
N ILE A 58 -3.30 -2.07 0.31
CA ILE A 58 -2.45 -1.04 0.94
C ILE A 58 -3.26 -0.24 1.98
N LYS A 59 -4.48 0.16 1.64
CA LYS A 59 -5.34 0.91 2.57
C LYS A 59 -5.81 0.07 3.76
N TRP A 60 -6.13 -1.19 3.53
CA TRP A 60 -6.47 -2.11 4.62
C TRP A 60 -5.28 -2.34 5.56
N GLN A 61 -4.05 -2.47 5.04
CA GLN A 61 -2.84 -2.58 5.87
C GLN A 61 -2.61 -1.29 6.69
N ALA A 62 -2.90 -0.11 6.14
CA ALA A 62 -2.86 1.13 6.92
C ALA A 62 -3.87 1.10 8.07
N GLU A 63 -5.11 0.66 7.82
CA GLU A 63 -6.15 0.52 8.84
C GLU A 63 -5.79 -0.51 9.92
N VAL A 64 -5.11 -1.61 9.54
CA VAL A 64 -4.59 -2.60 10.51
C VAL A 64 -3.51 -1.97 11.38
N GLU A 65 -2.59 -1.21 10.79
CA GLU A 65 -1.52 -0.54 11.54
C GLU A 65 -2.09 0.53 12.50
N GLU A 66 -3.09 1.31 12.05
CA GLU A 66 -3.83 2.23 12.91
C GLU A 66 -4.56 1.52 14.06
N TYR A 67 -5.13 0.35 13.78
CA TYR A 67 -5.80 -0.47 14.80
C TYR A 67 -4.83 -1.03 15.85
N GLU A 68 -3.66 -1.53 15.40
CA GLU A 68 -2.68 -2.17 16.29
C GLU A 68 -1.81 -1.14 17.02
N ALA A 69 -1.27 -0.16 16.30
CA ALA A 69 -0.28 0.77 16.84
C ALA A 69 -0.82 2.19 17.09
N GLY A 70 -1.99 2.52 16.52
CA GLY A 70 -2.61 3.83 16.65
C GLY A 70 -2.37 4.78 15.47
N ASP A 71 -3.17 5.82 15.41
CA ASP A 71 -3.18 6.85 14.36
C ASP A 71 -2.30 8.04 14.77
N TRP A 72 -0.99 7.87 14.62
CA TRP A 72 0.01 8.89 14.90
C TRP A 72 1.10 8.89 13.82
N HIS A 73 1.82 10.03 13.65
CA HIS A 73 2.81 10.18 12.59
C HIS A 73 4.24 10.34 13.12
N GLY A 74 4.39 10.91 14.30
CA GLY A 74 5.67 11.08 14.96
C GLY A 74 5.56 10.96 16.48
N GLU A 75 6.64 10.48 17.12
CA GLU A 75 6.80 10.33 18.56
C GLU A 75 7.97 11.18 19.01
N LEU A 76 7.76 11.94 20.06
CA LEU A 76 8.72 12.80 20.72
C LEU A 76 8.82 12.35 22.18
N GLY A 77 9.98 11.88 22.60
CA GLY A 77 10.19 11.42 23.97
C GLY A 77 11.52 11.88 24.54
N GLY A 78 11.83 11.43 25.77
CA GLY A 78 13.01 11.79 26.51
C GLY A 78 13.05 13.27 26.90
N ASP A 79 13.24 13.57 28.14
CA ASP A 79 13.39 14.93 28.73
C ASP A 79 12.39 15.99 28.24
N ILE A 80 11.23 15.58 27.70
CA ILE A 80 10.15 16.48 27.30
C ILE A 80 9.20 16.62 28.47
N THR A 81 9.16 17.81 29.02
CA THR A 81 8.31 18.15 30.16
C THR A 81 6.89 18.57 29.71
N SER A 82 5.93 18.41 30.60
CA SER A 82 4.50 18.61 30.31
C SER A 82 4.15 20.06 29.93
N ASP A 83 4.97 21.05 30.32
CA ASP A 83 4.84 22.46 29.89
C ASP A 83 4.98 22.62 28.37
N LYS A 84 5.74 21.72 27.71
CA LYS A 84 5.98 21.75 26.26
C LYS A 84 4.82 21.18 25.43
N LEU A 85 3.89 20.46 26.04
CA LEU A 85 2.75 19.86 25.35
C LEU A 85 1.93 20.92 24.60
N SER A 86 1.70 22.07 25.24
CA SER A 86 0.95 23.18 24.62
C SER A 86 1.64 23.77 23.39
N LEU A 87 2.96 23.73 23.29
CA LEU A 87 3.70 24.18 22.11
C LEU A 87 3.44 23.27 20.90
N VAL A 88 3.34 21.95 21.15
CA VAL A 88 3.01 20.97 20.10
C VAL A 88 1.58 21.15 19.63
N GLU A 89 0.62 21.29 20.56
CA GLU A 89 -0.81 21.45 20.24
C GLU A 89 -1.12 22.74 19.47
N ASN A 90 -0.44 23.82 19.78
CA ASN A 90 -0.63 25.10 19.12
C ASN A 90 0.04 25.20 17.73
N ASN A 91 0.74 24.15 17.28
CA ASN A 91 1.29 24.13 15.93
C ASN A 91 0.18 23.94 14.89
N LEU A 92 0.13 24.81 13.89
CA LEU A 92 -0.92 24.82 12.85
C LEU A 92 -1.02 23.51 12.05
N ASN A 93 0.05 22.76 11.94
CA ASN A 93 0.10 21.52 11.20
C ASN A 93 -0.33 20.32 12.06
N VAL A 94 -0.43 20.45 13.36
CA VAL A 94 -0.85 19.39 14.27
C VAL A 94 -2.38 19.32 14.29
N GLU A 95 -2.90 18.13 14.17
CA GLU A 95 -4.32 17.82 14.33
C GLU A 95 -4.63 17.47 15.78
N GLU A 96 -3.88 16.51 16.33
CA GLU A 96 -3.99 16.08 17.72
C GLU A 96 -2.60 15.76 18.28
N ALA A 97 -2.38 16.09 19.55
CA ALA A 97 -1.25 15.64 20.34
C ALA A 97 -1.76 14.71 21.45
N MET A 98 -1.07 13.63 21.66
CA MET A 98 -1.38 12.57 22.60
C MET A 98 -0.22 12.43 23.58
N ALA A 99 -0.47 12.38 24.87
CA ALA A 99 0.56 12.35 25.89
C ALA A 99 0.50 11.05 26.72
N LYS A 100 1.67 10.49 26.98
CA LYS A 100 1.86 9.33 27.85
C LYS A 100 3.01 9.59 28.82
N GLY A 101 2.77 9.37 30.11
CA GLY A 101 3.74 9.51 31.18
C GLY A 101 4.78 8.39 31.23
N PRO A 102 5.78 8.51 32.12
CA PRO A 102 6.75 7.45 32.40
C PRO A 102 6.08 6.27 33.10
N PHE A 103 6.83 5.19 33.29
CA PHE A 103 6.38 4.10 34.13
C PHE A 103 6.48 4.46 35.61
N SER A 104 5.36 4.25 36.34
CA SER A 104 5.37 4.15 37.81
C SER A 104 5.44 2.70 38.23
N CYS A 105 6.18 2.39 39.28
CA CYS A 105 6.35 1.05 39.84
C CYS A 105 5.49 0.91 41.10
N LEU A 106 4.50 0.02 41.06
CA LEU A 106 3.66 -0.29 42.23
C LEU A 106 3.98 -1.70 42.70
N GLU A 107 4.28 -1.87 44.02
CA GLU A 107 4.62 -3.14 44.61
C GLU A 107 3.35 -3.95 44.92
N LEU A 108 3.25 -5.15 44.36
CA LEU A 108 2.16 -6.12 44.62
C LEU A 108 2.53 -7.05 45.79
N SER A 109 3.72 -7.68 45.71
CA SER A 109 4.20 -8.62 46.75
C SER A 109 5.69 -8.84 46.59
N GLU A 110 6.42 -8.73 47.69
CA GLU A 110 7.88 -8.91 47.73
C GLU A 110 8.35 -10.32 47.26
N ASN A 111 7.50 -11.33 47.45
CA ASN A 111 7.84 -12.74 47.20
C ASN A 111 7.31 -13.29 45.87
N ALA A 112 6.66 -12.47 45.03
CA ALA A 112 6.13 -12.91 43.75
C ALA A 112 7.20 -12.99 42.67
N LYS A 113 6.99 -13.85 41.66
CA LYS A 113 7.86 -13.87 40.47
C LYS A 113 7.79 -12.56 39.70
N LEU A 114 6.62 -11.91 39.70
CA LEU A 114 6.34 -10.60 39.13
C LEU A 114 5.85 -9.69 40.28
N PRO A 115 6.79 -9.07 41.03
CA PRO A 115 6.44 -8.35 42.27
C PRO A 115 5.78 -6.99 41.99
N TYR A 116 5.78 -6.51 40.77
CA TYR A 116 5.37 -5.15 40.48
C TYR A 116 4.19 -5.07 39.51
N LEU A 117 3.43 -3.99 39.62
CA LEU A 117 2.53 -3.48 38.59
C LEU A 117 3.19 -2.24 37.97
N LEU A 118 3.52 -2.31 36.70
CA LEU A 118 4.17 -1.25 35.93
C LEU A 118 3.10 -0.41 35.25
N LEU A 119 2.75 0.70 35.90
CA LEU A 119 1.69 1.60 35.47
C LEU A 119 2.26 2.72 34.60
N ARG A 120 1.64 2.95 33.44
CA ARG A 120 1.79 4.19 32.67
C ARG A 120 0.44 4.87 32.55
N GLU A 121 0.43 6.16 32.68
CA GLU A 121 -0.79 6.96 32.52
C GLU A 121 -0.75 7.67 31.18
N ALA A 122 -1.90 7.76 30.53
CA ALA A 122 -2.06 8.42 29.25
C ALA A 122 -3.32 9.25 29.22
N ASP A 123 -3.28 10.31 28.43
CA ASP A 123 -4.38 11.25 28.33
C ASP A 123 -5.56 10.74 27.49
N GLU A 124 -6.64 11.52 27.45
CA GLU A 124 -7.84 11.18 26.69
C GLU A 124 -7.55 11.02 25.19
N ASN A 125 -6.72 11.89 24.60
CA ASN A 125 -6.38 11.83 23.17
C ASN A 125 -5.58 10.55 22.84
N TYR A 126 -4.71 10.12 23.76
CA TYR A 126 -3.98 8.86 23.62
C TYR A 126 -4.97 7.68 23.59
N TRP A 127 -5.85 7.58 24.57
CA TRP A 127 -6.85 6.51 24.62
C TRP A 127 -7.80 6.51 23.43
N LYS A 128 -8.07 7.67 22.84
CA LYS A 128 -8.90 7.80 21.65
C LYS A 128 -8.21 7.26 20.38
N ASN A 129 -6.92 7.52 20.19
CA ASN A 129 -6.23 7.32 18.92
C ASN A 129 -5.27 6.13 18.90
N MET A 130 -4.76 5.68 20.05
CA MET A 130 -3.75 4.63 20.11
C MET A 130 -4.36 3.22 20.13
N GLY A 131 -3.56 2.25 19.70
CA GLY A 131 -3.98 0.85 19.56
C GLY A 131 -4.31 0.15 20.87
N GLU A 132 -3.77 0.62 22.01
CA GLU A 132 -3.99 0.02 23.32
C GLU A 132 -5.47 -0.08 23.73
N LYS A 133 -6.32 0.84 23.25
CA LYS A 133 -7.77 0.75 23.47
C LYS A 133 -8.37 -0.54 22.91
N ASN A 134 -7.81 -1.05 21.81
CA ASN A 134 -8.28 -2.24 21.12
C ASN A 134 -7.78 -3.53 21.79
N SER A 135 -6.83 -3.42 22.72
CA SER A 135 -6.36 -4.54 23.53
C SER A 135 -7.28 -4.87 24.71
N ILE A 136 -8.28 -4.04 25.02
CA ILE A 136 -9.24 -4.28 26.09
C ILE A 136 -10.17 -5.43 25.69
N ILE A 137 -10.06 -6.55 26.38
CA ILE A 137 -10.87 -7.77 26.15
C ILE A 137 -12.04 -7.90 27.10
N GLU A 138 -11.98 -7.22 28.25
CA GLU A 138 -13.03 -7.24 29.28
C GLU A 138 -13.04 -5.91 30.04
N GLY A 139 -14.19 -5.40 30.43
CA GLY A 139 -14.31 -4.10 31.09
C GLY A 139 -14.30 -2.91 30.10
N ARG A 140 -13.60 -1.83 30.46
CA ARG A 140 -13.50 -0.62 29.64
C ARG A 140 -12.13 0.04 29.75
N ILE A 141 -11.89 1.04 28.91
CA ILE A 141 -10.73 1.92 29.05
C ILE A 141 -10.83 2.78 30.31
N PRO A 142 -9.71 3.17 30.94
CA PRO A 142 -9.68 4.18 31.99
C PRO A 142 -10.16 5.53 31.48
N GLU A 143 -11.04 6.20 32.24
CA GLU A 143 -11.59 7.52 31.88
C GLU A 143 -11.37 8.57 32.98
N LYS A 144 -10.89 8.15 34.16
CA LYS A 144 -10.67 9.01 35.31
C LYS A 144 -9.34 8.70 35.99
N PRO A 145 -8.73 9.71 36.64
CA PRO A 145 -7.54 9.48 37.44
C PRO A 145 -7.73 8.35 38.47
N GLY A 146 -6.75 7.47 38.58
CA GLY A 146 -6.80 6.30 39.46
C GLY A 146 -7.48 5.08 38.84
N GLU A 147 -8.17 5.17 37.70
CA GLU A 147 -8.65 4.01 36.97
C GLU A 147 -7.52 3.41 36.12
N ILE A 148 -7.43 2.08 36.12
CA ILE A 148 -6.39 1.37 35.35
C ILE A 148 -6.95 0.16 34.62
N ALA A 149 -6.38 -0.11 33.44
CA ALA A 149 -6.54 -1.38 32.72
C ALA A 149 -5.24 -2.18 32.86
N VAL A 150 -5.34 -3.48 33.13
CA VAL A 150 -4.22 -4.34 33.47
C VAL A 150 -4.14 -5.54 32.54
N SER A 151 -2.94 -6.03 32.28
CA SER A 151 -2.72 -7.21 31.44
C SER A 151 -3.47 -8.44 31.96
N LYS A 152 -3.97 -9.28 31.06
CA LYS A 152 -4.72 -10.51 31.40
C LYS A 152 -3.93 -11.45 32.31
N SER A 153 -2.62 -11.50 32.15
CA SER A 153 -1.73 -12.32 32.97
C SER A 153 -1.75 -11.94 34.45
N PHE A 154 -2.08 -10.69 34.79
CA PHE A 154 -2.26 -10.27 36.17
C PHE A 154 -3.45 -11.00 36.81
N PHE A 155 -4.61 -11.01 36.18
CA PHE A 155 -5.80 -11.67 36.70
C PHE A 155 -5.68 -13.20 36.73
N GLU A 156 -4.94 -13.78 35.77
CA GLU A 156 -4.68 -15.22 35.73
C GLU A 156 -3.80 -15.70 36.87
N GLN A 157 -2.85 -14.86 37.32
CA GLN A 157 -1.87 -15.22 38.36
C GLN A 157 -2.28 -14.72 39.75
N ASN A 158 -3.21 -13.78 39.82
CA ASN A 158 -3.72 -13.22 41.09
C ASN A 158 -5.27 -13.27 41.09
N PRO A 159 -5.87 -14.46 41.24
CA PRO A 159 -7.30 -14.65 41.11
C PRO A 159 -8.15 -13.99 42.22
N GLU A 160 -7.51 -13.45 43.24
CA GLU A 160 -8.12 -12.64 44.29
C GLU A 160 -8.60 -11.27 43.81
N TYR A 161 -8.07 -10.77 42.67
CA TYR A 161 -8.46 -9.47 42.10
C TYR A 161 -9.46 -9.64 40.98
N CYS A 162 -10.49 -8.79 41.01
CA CYS A 162 -11.55 -8.76 40.02
C CYS A 162 -11.68 -7.33 39.42
N LEU A 163 -12.33 -7.25 38.24
CA LEU A 163 -12.72 -5.95 37.68
C LEU A 163 -13.70 -5.24 38.62
N GLY A 164 -13.47 -3.96 38.87
CA GLY A 164 -14.19 -3.12 39.83
C GLY A 164 -13.50 -3.00 41.17
N ASP A 165 -12.52 -3.83 41.51
CA ASP A 165 -11.80 -3.73 42.77
C ASP A 165 -10.95 -2.46 42.83
N THR A 166 -10.95 -1.87 44.04
CA THR A 166 -10.06 -0.74 44.36
C THR A 166 -9.00 -1.21 45.32
N VAL A 167 -7.74 -1.04 44.90
CA VAL A 167 -6.58 -1.55 45.62
C VAL A 167 -5.62 -0.41 45.91
N THR A 168 -5.07 -0.36 47.16
CA THR A 168 -4.01 0.55 47.53
C THR A 168 -2.68 -0.20 47.55
N LEU A 169 -1.75 0.22 46.68
CA LEU A 169 -0.43 -0.37 46.49
C LEU A 169 0.66 0.62 46.92
N LYS A 170 1.79 0.08 47.33
CA LYS A 170 2.98 0.92 47.62
C LYS A 170 3.58 1.39 46.29
N GLU A 171 3.74 2.69 46.12
CA GLU A 171 4.43 3.31 44.99
C GLU A 171 5.88 3.56 45.34
N GLY A 172 6.80 3.33 44.41
CA GLY A 172 8.22 3.51 44.67
C GLY A 172 9.11 3.30 43.46
N GLU A 173 10.39 3.32 43.73
CA GLU A 173 11.47 3.19 42.78
C GLU A 173 12.23 1.89 42.97
N ARG A 174 12.63 1.28 41.88
CA ARG A 174 13.56 0.17 41.85
C ARG A 174 14.97 0.73 41.90
N ARG A 175 15.78 0.29 42.83
CA ARG A 175 17.16 0.74 43.00
C ARG A 175 18.12 -0.42 43.03
N ILE A 176 19.36 -0.21 42.60
CA ILE A 176 20.44 -1.18 42.67
C ILE A 176 21.73 -0.51 43.15
N LEU A 177 22.44 -1.19 44.04
CA LEU A 177 23.78 -0.79 44.42
C LEU A 177 24.77 -1.37 43.41
N GLU A 178 25.38 -0.54 42.59
CA GLU A 178 26.42 -0.99 41.65
C GLU A 178 27.76 -1.15 42.40
N GLU A 179 28.45 -2.28 42.19
CA GLU A 179 29.73 -2.60 42.87
C GLU A 179 30.83 -1.51 42.75
N LYS A 180 30.68 -0.61 41.77
CA LYS A 180 31.67 0.46 41.50
C LYS A 180 31.18 1.88 41.80
N ALA A 181 29.95 2.04 42.27
CA ALA A 181 29.37 3.35 42.58
C ALA A 181 28.96 3.40 44.06
N PRO A 182 29.31 4.46 44.79
CA PRO A 182 28.96 4.59 46.22
C PRO A 182 27.46 4.89 46.45
N GLU A 183 26.69 5.20 45.38
CA GLU A 183 25.31 5.59 45.47
C GLU A 183 24.42 4.56 44.77
N GLU A 184 23.23 4.32 45.32
CA GLU A 184 22.18 3.51 44.67
C GLU A 184 21.70 4.17 43.39
N LYS A 185 21.71 3.42 42.33
CA LYS A 185 21.18 3.88 41.04
C LYS A 185 19.70 3.52 40.92
N VAL A 186 18.87 4.50 40.56
CA VAL A 186 17.47 4.27 40.21
C VAL A 186 17.40 3.57 38.86
N LEU A 187 16.67 2.46 38.82
CA LEU A 187 16.40 1.72 37.60
C LEU A 187 15.11 2.23 36.96
N ASP A 188 15.08 2.27 35.62
CA ASP A 188 13.80 2.42 34.91
C ASP A 188 12.81 1.34 35.37
N ALA A 189 11.57 1.71 35.66
CA ALA A 189 10.56 0.79 36.17
C ALA A 189 10.34 -0.42 35.25
N GLY A 190 10.44 -0.23 33.93
CA GLY A 190 10.36 -1.28 32.92
C GLY A 190 11.65 -2.04 32.63
N ALA A 191 12.78 -1.67 33.29
CA ALA A 191 14.07 -2.35 33.08
C ALA A 191 14.01 -3.82 33.52
N VAL A 192 14.79 -4.66 32.85
CA VAL A 192 14.97 -6.08 33.21
C VAL A 192 15.35 -6.21 34.70
N ARG A 193 14.75 -7.20 35.37
CA ARG A 193 15.07 -7.49 36.80
C ARG A 193 16.54 -7.86 36.95
N ARG A 194 17.18 -7.23 37.95
CA ARG A 194 18.59 -7.47 38.29
C ARG A 194 18.69 -8.12 39.66
N GLU A 195 19.68 -8.96 39.86
CA GLU A 195 19.98 -9.54 41.17
C GLU A 195 20.50 -8.46 42.10
N GLY A 196 19.98 -8.40 43.34
CA GLY A 196 20.36 -7.39 44.33
C GLY A 196 19.60 -6.06 44.21
N GLU A 197 18.57 -5.95 43.34
CA GLU A 197 17.72 -4.76 43.36
C GLU A 197 16.83 -4.70 44.60
N SER A 198 16.59 -3.48 45.08
CA SER A 198 15.70 -3.16 46.18
C SER A 198 14.55 -2.25 45.71
N PHE A 199 13.42 -2.32 46.41
CA PHE A 199 12.30 -1.41 46.19
C PHE A 199 12.30 -0.30 47.25
N PHE A 200 12.43 0.95 46.81
CA PHE A 200 12.38 2.11 47.68
C PHE A 200 11.02 2.76 47.61
N ARG A 201 10.20 2.63 48.67
CA ARG A 201 8.87 3.19 48.75
C ARG A 201 8.92 4.71 48.80
N THR A 202 8.18 5.36 47.86
CA THR A 202 8.02 6.82 47.81
C THR A 202 6.62 7.25 48.28
N GLY A 203 5.62 6.36 48.17
CA GLY A 203 4.25 6.68 48.53
C GLY A 203 3.30 5.49 48.53
N GLU A 204 2.04 5.78 48.46
CA GLU A 204 0.95 4.83 48.22
C GLU A 204 0.04 5.36 47.12
N ARG A 205 -0.43 4.50 46.23
CA ARG A 205 -1.37 4.84 45.21
C ARG A 205 -2.59 3.92 45.25
N THR A 206 -3.77 4.52 45.26
CA THR A 206 -5.04 3.78 45.16
C THR A 206 -5.48 3.72 43.70
N VAL A 207 -5.70 2.52 43.21
CA VAL A 207 -6.10 2.27 41.80
C VAL A 207 -7.35 1.42 41.75
N THR A 208 -8.20 1.65 40.75
CA THR A 208 -9.41 0.87 40.47
C THR A 208 -9.23 0.11 39.16
N LEU A 209 -9.43 -1.20 39.19
CA LEU A 209 -9.28 -2.11 38.05
C LEU A 209 -10.51 -2.02 37.16
N VAL A 210 -10.45 -1.30 36.02
CA VAL A 210 -11.61 -1.08 35.17
C VAL A 210 -11.55 -1.85 33.83
N GLY A 211 -10.37 -2.33 33.43
CA GLY A 211 -10.18 -3.02 32.17
C GLY A 211 -9.15 -4.15 32.26
N LYS A 212 -9.36 -5.16 31.42
CA LYS A 212 -8.44 -6.28 31.21
C LYS A 212 -7.91 -6.22 29.78
N MET A 213 -6.58 -6.16 29.64
CA MET A 213 -5.88 -5.99 28.38
C MET A 213 -5.31 -7.31 27.88
N ASP A 214 -5.41 -7.59 26.58
CA ASP A 214 -4.74 -8.71 25.91
C ASP A 214 -3.28 -8.36 25.60
N VAL A 215 -2.54 -8.01 26.65
CA VAL A 215 -1.12 -7.76 26.57
C VAL A 215 -0.39 -8.86 27.29
N THR A 216 0.59 -9.46 26.61
CA THR A 216 1.42 -10.51 27.21
C THR A 216 2.61 -9.88 27.92
N THR A 217 2.75 -10.15 29.22
CA THR A 217 3.93 -9.78 29.97
C THR A 217 5.11 -10.66 29.52
N THR A 218 6.19 -10.06 29.06
CA THR A 218 7.40 -10.80 28.71
C THR A 218 8.15 -11.25 29.97
N SER A 219 8.82 -12.40 29.92
CA SER A 219 9.57 -12.95 31.05
C SER A 219 10.76 -12.08 31.52
N THR A 220 11.11 -11.07 30.75
CA THR A 220 12.21 -10.14 31.06
C THR A 220 11.78 -8.93 31.88
N ILE A 221 10.49 -8.60 31.87
CA ILE A 221 9.94 -7.47 32.62
C ILE A 221 9.51 -7.93 34.02
N PRO A 222 9.88 -7.23 35.11
CA PRO A 222 9.64 -7.70 36.47
C PRO A 222 8.21 -7.49 36.99
N GLY A 223 7.28 -7.15 36.17
CA GLY A 223 5.90 -6.83 36.58
C GLY A 223 4.85 -6.98 35.51
N TYR A 224 3.63 -6.81 35.93
CA TYR A 224 2.48 -6.76 35.02
C TYR A 224 2.32 -5.38 34.42
N TYR A 225 1.96 -5.33 33.14
CA TYR A 225 1.71 -4.06 32.45
C TYR A 225 0.34 -3.52 32.81
N ALA A 226 0.28 -2.22 33.11
CA ALA A 226 -0.94 -1.49 33.38
C ALA A 226 -0.94 -0.12 32.70
N MET A 227 -2.12 0.29 32.25
CA MET A 227 -2.35 1.59 31.67
C MET A 227 -3.45 2.32 32.43
N GLY A 228 -3.20 3.58 32.79
CA GLY A 228 -4.10 4.45 33.52
C GLY A 228 -4.53 5.67 32.72
N PHE A 229 -5.39 6.48 33.34
CA PHE A 229 -5.82 7.77 32.81
C PHE A 229 -5.04 8.91 33.44
N MET A 230 -4.49 9.78 32.61
CA MET A 230 -3.77 10.99 32.99
C MET A 230 -4.67 12.21 32.76
N ASP A 231 -4.94 12.95 33.82
CA ASP A 231 -5.63 14.23 33.72
C ASP A 231 -4.61 15.35 33.42
N ARG A 232 -4.68 15.89 32.22
CA ARG A 232 -3.80 16.97 31.78
C ARG A 232 -3.90 18.23 32.66
N SER A 233 -5.06 18.47 33.28
CA SER A 233 -5.26 19.64 34.15
C SER A 233 -4.50 19.55 35.49
N ALA A 234 -4.09 18.35 35.86
CA ALA A 234 -3.32 18.07 37.06
C ALA A 234 -1.80 18.14 36.85
N LEU A 235 -1.32 18.30 35.62
CA LEU A 235 0.10 18.39 35.29
C LEU A 235 0.67 19.72 35.80
N THR A 236 1.86 19.66 36.41
CA THR A 236 2.55 20.82 37.03
C THR A 236 3.51 21.52 36.07
N GLY A 237 3.84 20.90 34.95
CA GLY A 237 4.80 21.40 33.97
C GLY A 237 6.19 20.70 34.05
N GLU A 238 6.42 19.90 35.08
CA GLU A 238 7.72 19.25 35.31
C GLU A 238 7.72 17.76 34.97
N GLU A 239 6.55 17.16 34.74
CA GLU A 239 6.43 15.74 34.44
C GLU A 239 7.01 15.41 33.06
N GLU A 240 7.83 14.38 32.99
CA GLU A 240 8.33 13.85 31.72
C GLU A 240 7.21 13.18 30.94
N LEU A 241 7.09 13.50 29.67
CA LEU A 241 6.09 12.93 28.77
C LEU A 241 6.70 12.37 27.49
N VAL A 242 6.02 11.40 26.94
CA VAL A 242 6.17 11.00 25.54
C VAL A 242 4.98 11.57 24.79
N ILE A 243 5.24 12.39 23.79
CA ILE A 243 4.21 13.04 22.99
C ILE A 243 4.12 12.38 21.61
N TYR A 244 2.96 11.86 21.28
CA TYR A 244 2.64 11.35 19.95
C TYR A 244 1.89 12.45 19.20
N VAL A 245 2.27 12.65 17.95
CA VAL A 245 1.75 13.74 17.11
C VAL A 245 1.03 13.16 15.89
N LYS A 246 -0.22 13.56 15.73
CA LYS A 246 -0.99 13.37 14.51
C LYS A 246 -1.02 14.69 13.74
N LEU A 247 -0.56 14.69 12.51
CA LEU A 247 -0.55 15.86 11.63
C LEU A 247 -1.80 15.91 10.76
N ARG A 248 -2.28 17.11 10.42
CA ARG A 248 -3.39 17.32 9.47
C ARG A 248 -3.07 16.83 8.07
N ASP A 249 -1.83 16.94 7.65
CA ASP A 249 -1.32 16.47 6.36
C ASP A 249 -0.17 15.49 6.59
N VAL A 250 -0.49 14.21 6.45
CA VAL A 250 0.51 13.13 6.60
C VAL A 250 1.69 13.29 5.63
N GLY A 251 1.47 13.88 4.45
CA GLY A 251 2.52 14.09 3.44
C GLY A 251 3.65 15.00 3.91
N LYS A 252 3.41 15.84 4.92
CA LYS A 252 4.39 16.78 5.47
C LYS A 252 5.11 16.28 6.71
N THR A 253 4.95 15.01 7.08
CA THR A 253 5.48 14.49 8.35
C THR A 253 6.98 14.70 8.47
N TYR A 254 7.76 14.37 7.44
CA TYR A 254 9.23 14.52 7.47
C TYR A 254 9.72 15.97 7.39
N GLU A 255 8.85 16.91 7.04
CA GLU A 255 9.14 18.34 7.06
C GLU A 255 8.77 18.98 8.40
N VAL A 256 7.59 18.67 8.92
CA VAL A 256 7.00 19.32 10.11
C VAL A 256 7.55 18.76 11.42
N MET A 257 7.71 17.46 11.54
CA MET A 257 8.19 16.84 12.78
C MET A 257 9.57 17.34 13.23
N PRO A 258 10.57 17.52 12.32
CA PRO A 258 11.83 18.15 12.68
C PRO A 258 11.67 19.58 13.20
N GLN A 259 10.80 20.39 12.63
CA GLN A 259 10.53 21.76 13.09
C GLN A 259 9.91 21.79 14.49
N ILE A 260 9.03 20.83 14.79
CA ILE A 260 8.47 20.67 16.14
C ILE A 260 9.57 20.29 17.12
N ALA A 261 10.43 19.32 16.77
CA ALA A 261 11.54 18.88 17.60
C ALA A 261 12.51 20.04 17.90
N GLU A 262 12.86 20.86 16.91
CA GLU A 262 13.70 22.04 17.08
C GLU A 262 13.02 23.10 17.98
N THR A 263 11.71 23.31 17.84
CA THR A 263 10.93 24.23 18.70
C THR A 263 10.93 23.77 20.16
N LEU A 264 10.92 22.47 20.40
CA LEU A 264 11.00 21.87 21.74
C LEU A 264 12.42 21.86 22.31
N GLY A 265 13.44 22.22 21.52
CA GLY A 265 14.84 22.20 21.93
C GLY A 265 15.46 20.82 21.96
N ILE A 266 14.92 19.85 21.19
CA ILE A 266 15.52 18.51 21.08
C ILE A 266 16.78 18.63 20.23
N GLU A 267 17.93 18.33 20.83
CA GLU A 267 19.24 18.40 20.18
C GLU A 267 19.45 17.23 19.23
N LYS A 268 20.24 17.46 18.18
CA LYS A 268 20.78 16.42 17.33
C LYS A 268 22.10 15.90 17.91
N ASP A 269 22.37 14.62 17.66
CA ASP A 269 23.65 14.01 18.00
C ASP A 269 24.75 14.41 16.99
N GLU A 270 25.95 13.85 17.18
CA GLU A 270 27.10 14.09 16.29
C GLU A 270 26.90 13.57 14.85
N TYR A 271 25.92 12.68 14.63
CA TYR A 271 25.54 12.13 13.34
C TYR A 271 24.38 12.90 12.69
N GLY A 272 23.85 13.93 13.37
CA GLY A 272 22.73 14.74 12.89
C GLY A 272 21.36 14.12 13.15
N GLU A 273 21.29 13.02 13.91
CA GLU A 273 20.04 12.40 14.33
C GLU A 273 19.53 13.03 15.64
N TYR A 274 18.21 13.11 15.79
CA TYR A 274 17.63 13.67 17.03
C TYR A 274 17.89 12.72 18.19
N LYS A 275 18.41 13.28 19.28
CA LYS A 275 18.52 12.58 20.56
C LYS A 275 17.12 12.28 21.12
N ASN A 276 17.06 11.29 22.01
CA ASN A 276 15.89 11.04 22.86
C ASN A 276 14.61 10.64 22.12
N ASN A 277 14.53 9.38 21.74
CA ASN A 277 13.27 8.75 21.31
C ASN A 277 12.42 9.52 20.26
N PHE A 278 13.05 10.31 19.42
CA PHE A 278 12.38 10.88 18.27
C PHE A 278 12.18 9.77 17.22
N ARG A 279 10.93 9.43 16.96
CA ARG A 279 10.59 8.34 16.05
C ARG A 279 9.46 8.73 15.11
N TYR A 280 9.47 8.15 13.92
CA TYR A 280 8.37 8.23 12.96
C TYR A 280 7.58 6.92 12.96
N HIS A 281 6.29 6.99 12.71
CA HIS A 281 5.45 5.81 12.45
C HIS A 281 5.67 5.33 11.01
N THR A 282 6.86 4.80 10.74
CA THR A 282 7.34 4.51 9.38
C THR A 282 6.45 3.58 8.58
N ARG A 283 5.78 2.60 9.23
CA ARG A 283 4.85 1.69 8.56
C ARG A 283 3.60 2.40 8.09
N LEU A 284 2.94 3.16 8.96
CA LEU A 284 1.74 3.92 8.62
C LEU A 284 2.04 4.96 7.53
N LEU A 285 3.17 5.66 7.64
CA LEU A 285 3.63 6.60 6.64
C LEU A 285 3.89 5.92 5.28
N ALA A 286 4.53 4.75 5.26
CA ALA A 286 4.77 3.98 4.04
C ALA A 286 3.46 3.54 3.35
N TYR A 287 2.45 3.12 4.11
CA TYR A 287 1.13 2.81 3.56
C TYR A 287 0.38 4.04 3.02
N ASN A 288 0.75 5.23 3.47
CA ASN A 288 0.28 6.50 2.90
C ASN A 288 1.20 7.06 1.82
N PHE A 289 2.20 6.28 1.35
CA PHE A 289 3.20 6.67 0.34
C PHE A 289 4.06 7.87 0.74
N VAL A 290 4.27 8.05 2.05
CA VAL A 290 5.13 9.10 2.62
C VAL A 290 6.43 8.46 3.09
N PHE A 291 7.53 8.85 2.48
CA PHE A 291 8.86 8.26 2.73
C PHE A 291 9.86 9.33 3.15
N PRO A 292 10.86 8.97 3.97
CA PRO A 292 11.91 9.90 4.35
C PRO A 292 12.65 10.44 3.12
N PRO A 293 12.95 11.75 3.06
CA PRO A 293 13.65 12.35 1.92
C PRO A 293 15.06 11.78 1.71
N GLU A 294 15.71 11.31 2.77
CA GLU A 294 17.05 10.70 2.75
C GLU A 294 17.03 9.22 2.34
N MET A 295 15.89 8.60 2.42
CA MET A 295 15.69 7.21 2.08
C MET A 295 15.63 7.08 0.56
N GLY A 296 16.77 6.96 -0.07
CA GLY A 296 16.88 6.61 -1.48
C GLY A 296 16.04 5.35 -1.77
N PHE A 297 15.83 5.04 -3.03
CA PHE A 297 15.11 3.87 -3.49
C PHE A 297 15.78 2.59 -2.96
N SER A 298 15.27 2.03 -1.87
CA SER A 298 15.76 0.78 -1.27
C SER A 298 14.75 -0.34 -1.48
N LEU A 299 15.26 -1.54 -1.80
CA LEU A 299 14.42 -2.73 -1.99
C LEU A 299 13.71 -3.14 -0.69
N GLU A 300 14.28 -2.80 0.46
CA GLU A 300 13.72 -3.14 1.77
C GLU A 300 12.39 -2.40 2.02
N ASN A 301 12.33 -1.11 1.69
CA ASN A 301 11.14 -0.29 1.92
C ASN A 301 10.13 -0.38 0.78
N TRP A 302 10.60 -0.53 -0.46
CA TRP A 302 9.76 -0.58 -1.65
C TRP A 302 9.47 -1.99 -2.14
N GLY A 303 10.00 -3.04 -1.47
CA GLY A 303 9.95 -4.43 -1.95
C GLY A 303 8.54 -4.88 -2.32
N GLY A 304 7.56 -4.67 -1.46
CA GLY A 304 6.17 -5.04 -1.73
C GLY A 304 5.56 -4.31 -2.91
N VAL A 305 5.78 -3.00 -3.00
CA VAL A 305 5.29 -2.15 -4.11
C VAL A 305 5.97 -2.54 -5.42
N ILE A 306 7.28 -2.81 -5.39
CA ILE A 306 8.05 -3.26 -6.56
C ILE A 306 7.55 -4.61 -7.05
N VAL A 307 7.42 -5.60 -6.16
CA VAL A 307 6.93 -6.95 -6.51
C VAL A 307 5.54 -6.85 -7.13
N TYR A 308 4.63 -6.09 -6.51
CA TYR A 308 3.29 -5.88 -7.05
C TYR A 308 3.32 -5.15 -8.41
N GLY A 309 4.15 -4.11 -8.55
CA GLY A 309 4.36 -3.39 -9.81
C GLY A 309 4.90 -4.30 -10.92
N VAL A 310 5.85 -5.18 -10.62
CA VAL A 310 6.38 -6.17 -11.57
C VAL A 310 5.29 -7.16 -11.99
N LEU A 311 4.49 -7.68 -11.05
CA LEU A 311 3.36 -8.55 -11.36
C LEU A 311 2.33 -7.87 -12.25
N LEU A 312 2.01 -6.60 -11.98
CA LEU A 312 1.12 -5.79 -12.80
C LEU A 312 1.66 -5.58 -14.23
N LEU A 313 2.96 -5.31 -14.37
CA LEU A 313 3.63 -5.17 -15.66
C LEU A 313 3.68 -6.48 -16.44
N LEU A 314 3.93 -7.60 -15.78
CA LEU A 314 3.88 -8.94 -16.40
C LEU A 314 2.46 -9.27 -16.89
N ALA A 315 1.44 -8.98 -16.10
CA ALA A 315 0.04 -9.14 -16.50
C ALA A 315 -0.30 -8.24 -17.69
N ALA A 316 0.09 -6.97 -17.66
CA ALA A 316 -0.10 -6.05 -18.78
C ALA A 316 0.60 -6.55 -20.04
N GLY A 317 1.81 -7.09 -19.93
CA GLY A 317 2.54 -7.72 -21.04
C GLY A 317 1.79 -8.92 -21.64
N ALA A 318 1.22 -9.78 -20.80
CA ALA A 318 0.39 -10.90 -21.24
C ALA A 318 -0.87 -10.41 -21.98
N PHE A 319 -1.52 -9.37 -21.45
CA PHE A 319 -2.69 -8.77 -22.08
C PHE A 319 -2.35 -8.10 -23.42
N VAL A 320 -1.18 -7.45 -23.53
CA VAL A 320 -0.67 -6.95 -24.82
C VAL A 320 -0.63 -8.08 -25.86
N MET A 321 -0.18 -9.27 -25.48
CA MET A 321 -0.12 -10.42 -26.40
C MET A 321 -1.52 -10.91 -26.82
N ILE A 322 -2.48 -10.97 -25.90
CA ILE A 322 -3.86 -11.39 -26.18
C ILE A 322 -4.54 -10.38 -27.11
N ILE A 323 -4.51 -9.10 -26.76
CA ILE A 323 -5.13 -8.03 -27.54
C ILE A 323 -4.47 -7.91 -28.92
N ARG A 324 -3.13 -8.05 -29.00
CA ARG A 324 -2.39 -8.09 -30.26
C ARG A 324 -2.88 -9.22 -31.17
N GLY A 325 -3.17 -10.41 -30.63
CA GLY A 325 -3.74 -11.52 -31.38
C GLY A 325 -5.09 -11.15 -32.02
N ALA A 326 -5.98 -10.53 -31.25
CA ALA A 326 -7.27 -10.06 -31.72
C ALA A 326 -7.13 -8.98 -32.82
N PHE A 327 -6.24 -8.00 -32.65
CA PHE A 327 -5.93 -7.00 -33.68
C PHE A 327 -5.32 -7.61 -34.92
N GLN A 328 -4.43 -8.59 -34.78
CA GLN A 328 -3.84 -9.26 -35.94
C GLN A 328 -4.90 -9.96 -36.80
N VAL A 329 -5.89 -10.62 -36.19
CA VAL A 329 -7.02 -11.21 -36.91
C VAL A 329 -7.86 -10.13 -37.62
N SER A 330 -8.22 -9.05 -36.91
CA SER A 330 -9.00 -7.93 -37.45
C SER A 330 -8.30 -7.28 -38.66
N VAL A 331 -6.99 -6.99 -38.51
CA VAL A 331 -6.21 -6.36 -39.59
C VAL A 331 -5.99 -7.33 -40.75
N SER A 332 -5.78 -8.62 -40.51
CA SER A 332 -5.58 -9.64 -41.55
C SER A 332 -6.84 -9.80 -42.43
N ALA A 333 -8.03 -9.69 -41.84
CA ALA A 333 -9.30 -9.74 -42.60
C ALA A 333 -9.43 -8.58 -43.61
N ARG A 334 -8.67 -7.51 -43.43
CA ARG A 334 -8.74 -6.27 -44.26
C ARG A 334 -7.46 -5.94 -45.02
N ILE A 335 -6.50 -6.85 -45.06
CA ILE A 335 -5.19 -6.62 -45.65
C ILE A 335 -5.29 -6.17 -47.13
N LYS A 336 -6.27 -6.69 -47.88
CA LYS A 336 -6.52 -6.31 -49.28
C LYS A 336 -7.01 -4.87 -49.41
N GLN A 337 -7.91 -4.42 -48.52
CA GLN A 337 -8.39 -3.03 -48.49
C GLN A 337 -7.26 -2.05 -48.18
N LEU A 338 -6.41 -2.38 -47.20
CA LEU A 338 -5.24 -1.57 -46.86
C LEU A 338 -4.19 -1.57 -47.99
N GLY A 339 -4.02 -2.68 -48.71
CA GLY A 339 -3.18 -2.77 -49.91
C GLY A 339 -3.69 -1.90 -51.06
N MET A 340 -5.01 -1.85 -51.27
CA MET A 340 -5.62 -0.94 -52.28
C MET A 340 -5.39 0.54 -51.95
N PHE A 341 -5.49 0.95 -50.67
CA PHE A 341 -5.17 2.33 -50.32
C PHE A 341 -3.71 2.69 -50.63
N ARG A 342 -2.81 1.75 -50.42
CA ARG A 342 -1.41 1.97 -50.77
C ARG A 342 -1.16 2.08 -52.28
N SER A 343 -1.90 1.34 -53.11
CA SER A 343 -1.82 1.47 -54.56
C SER A 343 -2.33 2.83 -55.08
N VAL A 344 -3.23 3.49 -54.35
CA VAL A 344 -3.75 4.83 -54.64
C VAL A 344 -2.90 5.95 -54.03
N GLY A 345 -1.79 5.60 -53.32
CA GLY A 345 -0.82 6.57 -52.86
C GLY A 345 -0.84 6.85 -51.34
N ALA A 346 -1.56 6.07 -50.52
CA ALA A 346 -1.52 6.23 -49.08
C ALA A 346 -0.12 5.92 -48.52
N THR A 347 0.39 6.77 -47.61
CA THR A 347 1.68 6.57 -46.97
C THR A 347 1.61 5.49 -45.91
N PRO A 348 2.74 4.81 -45.58
CA PRO A 348 2.77 3.83 -44.50
C PRO A 348 2.28 4.40 -43.16
N GLY A 349 2.61 5.67 -42.85
CA GLY A 349 2.19 6.36 -41.63
C GLY A 349 0.66 6.53 -41.57
N GLN A 350 0.02 6.87 -42.68
CA GLN A 350 -1.46 7.00 -42.77
C GLN A 350 -2.15 5.66 -42.51
N ILE A 351 -1.60 4.56 -43.04
CA ILE A 351 -2.14 3.21 -42.82
C ILE A 351 -1.98 2.82 -41.34
N ALA A 352 -0.83 3.03 -40.77
CA ALA A 352 -0.59 2.76 -39.33
C ALA A 352 -1.53 3.61 -38.46
N ALA A 353 -1.66 4.90 -38.75
CA ALA A 353 -2.53 5.83 -38.02
C ALA A 353 -4.00 5.39 -38.10
N SER A 354 -4.49 4.90 -39.27
CA SER A 354 -5.85 4.38 -39.43
C SER A 354 -6.11 3.16 -38.53
N VAL A 355 -5.15 2.23 -38.43
CA VAL A 355 -5.28 1.03 -37.58
C VAL A 355 -5.24 1.42 -36.10
N LEU A 356 -4.35 2.36 -35.69
CA LEU A 356 -4.27 2.85 -34.32
C LEU A 356 -5.55 3.61 -33.91
N MET A 357 -6.08 4.46 -34.80
CA MET A 357 -7.34 5.18 -34.57
C MET A 357 -8.50 4.22 -34.37
N GLU A 358 -8.55 3.13 -35.15
CA GLU A 358 -9.54 2.08 -34.94
C GLU A 358 -9.38 1.41 -33.57
N GLY A 359 -8.16 1.09 -33.18
CA GLY A 359 -7.86 0.56 -31.86
C GLY A 359 -8.35 1.48 -30.74
N MET A 360 -8.11 2.78 -30.85
CA MET A 360 -8.61 3.78 -29.90
C MET A 360 -10.14 3.80 -29.85
N ILE A 361 -10.80 3.89 -30.96
CA ILE A 361 -12.29 3.94 -31.04
C ILE A 361 -12.91 2.66 -30.47
N LEU A 362 -12.35 1.48 -30.82
CA LEU A 362 -12.83 0.19 -30.33
C LEU A 362 -12.55 -0.03 -28.84
N SER A 363 -11.62 0.70 -28.24
CA SER A 363 -11.26 0.54 -26.83
C SER A 363 -12.06 1.43 -25.87
N VAL A 364 -12.65 2.53 -26.33
CA VAL A 364 -13.37 3.48 -25.45
C VAL A 364 -14.48 2.80 -24.65
N VAL A 365 -15.43 2.17 -25.35
CA VAL A 365 -16.56 1.49 -24.69
C VAL A 365 -16.10 0.31 -23.83
N PRO A 366 -15.23 -0.59 -24.31
CA PRO A 366 -14.66 -1.65 -23.48
C PRO A 366 -13.98 -1.17 -22.21
N ILE A 367 -13.13 -0.14 -22.27
CA ILE A 367 -12.45 0.39 -21.09
C ILE A 367 -13.46 0.95 -20.09
N LEU A 368 -14.43 1.75 -20.53
CA LEU A 368 -15.48 2.28 -19.63
C LEU A 368 -16.29 1.17 -18.95
N LEU A 369 -16.68 0.15 -19.69
CA LEU A 369 -17.38 -1.01 -19.13
C LEU A 369 -16.50 -1.80 -18.16
N SER A 370 -15.22 -1.96 -18.51
CA SER A 370 -14.26 -2.72 -17.69
C SER A 370 -13.98 -2.09 -16.33
N LEU A 371 -14.06 -0.76 -16.21
CA LEU A 371 -13.91 -0.09 -14.93
C LEU A 371 -15.00 -0.51 -13.94
N GLY A 372 -16.27 -0.53 -14.38
CA GLY A 372 -17.38 -0.99 -13.55
C GLY A 372 -17.33 -2.49 -13.25
N ILE A 373 -17.09 -3.31 -14.27
CA ILE A 373 -17.01 -4.77 -14.11
C ILE A 373 -15.81 -5.16 -13.24
N GLY A 374 -14.64 -4.51 -13.43
CA GLY A 374 -13.42 -4.80 -12.68
C GLY A 374 -13.56 -4.41 -11.20
N TYR A 375 -14.18 -3.26 -10.92
CA TYR A 375 -14.49 -2.87 -9.54
C TYR A 375 -15.45 -3.87 -8.89
N GLY A 376 -16.58 -4.20 -9.56
CA GLY A 376 -17.55 -5.17 -9.03
C GLY A 376 -16.95 -6.57 -8.84
N PHE A 377 -16.07 -7.01 -9.75
CA PHE A 377 -15.31 -8.27 -9.58
C PHE A 377 -14.43 -8.23 -8.33
N THR A 378 -13.71 -7.11 -8.09
CA THR A 378 -12.89 -6.96 -6.89
C THR A 378 -13.74 -7.00 -5.63
N VAL A 379 -14.89 -6.31 -5.60
CA VAL A 379 -15.83 -6.37 -4.46
C VAL A 379 -16.23 -7.81 -4.18
N ALA A 380 -16.68 -8.55 -5.20
CA ALA A 380 -17.10 -9.94 -5.02
C ALA A 380 -15.97 -10.85 -4.50
N VAL A 381 -14.73 -10.67 -4.99
CA VAL A 381 -13.57 -11.45 -4.53
C VAL A 381 -13.23 -11.12 -3.07
N VAL A 382 -13.23 -9.83 -2.72
CA VAL A 382 -12.92 -9.37 -1.36
C VAL A 382 -14.01 -9.83 -0.36
N ASP A 383 -15.28 -9.76 -0.74
CA ASP A 383 -16.38 -10.23 0.11
C ASP A 383 -16.28 -11.75 0.38
N ILE A 384 -15.97 -12.54 -0.66
CA ILE A 384 -15.74 -13.99 -0.51
C ILE A 384 -14.54 -14.25 0.41
N TYR A 385 -13.43 -13.53 0.20
CA TYR A 385 -12.24 -13.66 1.02
C TYR A 385 -12.51 -13.30 2.48
N SER A 386 -13.15 -12.17 2.74
CA SER A 386 -13.54 -11.73 4.09
C SER A 386 -14.50 -12.72 4.78
N GLY A 387 -15.40 -13.34 4.02
CA GLY A 387 -16.31 -14.37 4.56
C GLY A 387 -15.59 -15.67 4.96
N ILE A 388 -14.52 -16.04 4.24
CA ILE A 388 -13.72 -17.23 4.55
C ILE A 388 -12.74 -16.97 5.70
N ALA A 389 -12.11 -15.79 5.70
CA ALA A 389 -11.05 -15.42 6.64
C ALA A 389 -11.56 -14.64 7.87
N GLY A 390 -12.88 -14.46 8.02
CA GLY A 390 -13.48 -13.53 8.97
C GLY A 390 -13.05 -13.68 10.43
N GLU A 391 -12.75 -14.89 10.89
CA GLU A 391 -12.23 -15.13 12.26
C GLU A 391 -10.73 -14.82 12.41
N LEU A 392 -10.00 -14.73 11.29
CA LEU A 392 -8.56 -14.44 11.25
C LEU A 392 -8.24 -12.97 11.01
N LEU A 393 -9.25 -12.18 10.64
CA LEU A 393 -9.09 -10.76 10.35
C LEU A 393 -9.56 -9.93 11.54
N TYR A 394 -8.81 -8.91 11.93
CA TYR A 394 -9.23 -7.94 12.96
C TYR A 394 -10.55 -7.25 12.59
N PHE A 395 -10.72 -6.97 11.29
CA PHE A 395 -11.96 -6.43 10.71
C PHE A 395 -12.06 -6.78 9.22
N PRO A 396 -13.28 -6.79 8.65
CA PRO A 396 -13.49 -7.17 7.26
C PRO A 396 -12.79 -6.19 6.30
N VAL A 397 -12.17 -6.74 5.26
CA VAL A 397 -11.59 -5.93 4.19
C VAL A 397 -12.69 -5.26 3.41
N THR A 398 -12.67 -3.94 3.29
CA THR A 398 -13.62 -3.15 2.49
C THR A 398 -12.94 -2.56 1.26
N VAL A 399 -13.55 -2.72 0.08
CA VAL A 399 -12.98 -2.19 -1.16
C VAL A 399 -13.03 -0.67 -1.14
N ARG A 400 -11.86 -0.04 -1.28
CA ARG A 400 -11.72 1.40 -1.28
C ARG A 400 -11.75 1.95 -2.71
N PHE A 401 -12.61 2.95 -2.93
CA PHE A 401 -12.72 3.66 -4.20
C PHE A 401 -11.84 4.91 -4.20
N SER A 402 -11.12 5.13 -5.30
CA SER A 402 -10.37 6.37 -5.52
C SER A 402 -10.49 6.81 -6.97
N PRO A 403 -10.88 8.07 -7.25
CA PRO A 403 -10.95 8.59 -8.61
C PRO A 403 -9.62 8.50 -9.37
N TRP A 404 -8.50 8.71 -8.68
CA TRP A 404 -7.15 8.60 -9.24
C TRP A 404 -6.84 7.18 -9.70
N LEU A 405 -7.32 6.17 -8.96
CA LEU A 405 -7.16 4.76 -9.32
C LEU A 405 -7.88 4.43 -10.63
N VAL A 406 -9.09 4.98 -10.81
CA VAL A 406 -9.88 4.82 -12.04
C VAL A 406 -9.13 5.42 -13.22
N LEU A 407 -8.56 6.63 -13.07
CA LEU A 407 -7.75 7.26 -14.11
C LEU A 407 -6.49 6.45 -14.44
N LEU A 408 -5.81 5.93 -13.42
CA LEU A 408 -4.63 5.08 -13.59
C LEU A 408 -4.97 3.79 -14.32
N ALA A 409 -6.03 3.09 -13.92
CA ALA A 409 -6.48 1.85 -14.57
C ALA A 409 -6.92 2.09 -16.01
N ALA A 410 -7.65 3.16 -16.29
CA ALA A 410 -8.05 3.55 -17.64
C ALA A 410 -6.83 3.90 -18.51
N GLY A 411 -5.88 4.68 -17.97
CA GLY A 411 -4.64 5.05 -18.64
C GLY A 411 -3.78 3.83 -18.97
N LEU A 412 -3.58 2.94 -18.01
CA LEU A 412 -2.84 1.69 -18.21
C LEU A 412 -3.49 0.80 -19.25
N SER A 413 -4.82 0.68 -19.22
CA SER A 413 -5.59 -0.08 -20.21
C SER A 413 -5.43 0.53 -21.61
N LEU A 414 -5.52 1.85 -21.74
CA LEU A 414 -5.34 2.55 -23.01
C LEU A 414 -3.93 2.35 -23.58
N VAL A 415 -2.90 2.48 -22.75
CA VAL A 415 -1.50 2.23 -23.15
C VAL A 415 -1.31 0.79 -23.60
N THR A 416 -1.89 -0.18 -22.89
CA THR A 416 -1.86 -1.60 -23.24
C THR A 416 -2.48 -1.85 -24.61
N VAL A 417 -3.65 -1.22 -24.90
CA VAL A 417 -4.32 -1.32 -26.22
C VAL A 417 -3.48 -0.68 -27.32
N LEU A 418 -2.92 0.50 -27.08
CA LEU A 418 -2.10 1.21 -28.08
C LEU A 418 -0.85 0.41 -28.45
N ILE A 419 -0.13 -0.13 -27.47
CA ILE A 419 1.04 -0.99 -27.69
C ILE A 419 0.62 -2.25 -28.48
N SER A 420 -0.51 -2.85 -28.12
CA SER A 420 -1.04 -4.04 -28.78
C SER A 420 -1.40 -3.81 -30.25
N ALA A 421 -1.99 -2.65 -30.56
CA ALA A 421 -2.38 -2.26 -31.92
C ALA A 421 -1.18 -1.80 -32.76
N LEU A 422 -0.13 -1.24 -32.13
CA LEU A 422 1.04 -0.68 -32.82
C LEU A 422 1.79 -1.73 -33.63
N ILE A 423 2.01 -2.92 -33.08
CA ILE A 423 2.77 -3.98 -33.74
C ILE A 423 2.10 -4.47 -35.03
N PRO A 424 0.78 -4.82 -35.05
CA PRO A 424 0.06 -5.14 -36.27
C PRO A 424 0.01 -3.97 -37.26
N ALA A 425 -0.20 -2.74 -36.77
CA ALA A 425 -0.25 -1.53 -37.61
C ALA A 425 1.05 -1.30 -38.37
N LEU A 426 2.19 -1.36 -37.66
CA LEU A 426 3.51 -1.23 -38.27
C LEU A 426 3.83 -2.36 -39.26
N LYS A 427 3.40 -3.59 -38.96
CA LYS A 427 3.62 -4.74 -39.85
C LYS A 427 2.86 -4.56 -41.18
N VAL A 428 1.61 -4.12 -41.11
CA VAL A 428 0.78 -3.94 -42.31
C VAL A 428 1.17 -2.70 -43.11
N SER A 429 1.56 -1.62 -42.43
CA SER A 429 2.00 -0.41 -43.11
C SER A 429 3.27 -0.58 -43.96
N ARG A 430 4.07 -1.61 -43.69
CA ARG A 430 5.29 -1.94 -44.44
C ARG A 430 5.07 -2.91 -45.60
N LEU A 431 3.90 -3.54 -45.72
CA LEU A 431 3.61 -4.49 -46.79
C LEU A 431 3.50 -3.75 -48.16
N SER A 432 4.10 -4.31 -49.22
CA SER A 432 3.89 -3.81 -50.56
C SER A 432 2.46 -4.12 -51.08
N PRO A 433 1.90 -3.30 -52.01
CA PRO A 433 0.57 -3.59 -52.59
C PRO A 433 0.47 -5.00 -53.19
N LEU A 434 1.53 -5.47 -53.81
CA LEU A 434 1.60 -6.78 -54.44
C LEU A 434 1.60 -7.92 -53.41
N GLU A 435 2.32 -7.75 -52.27
CA GLU A 435 2.31 -8.72 -51.17
C GLU A 435 0.94 -8.81 -50.50
N ALA A 436 0.26 -7.67 -50.31
CA ALA A 436 -1.07 -7.62 -49.71
C ALA A 436 -2.11 -8.38 -50.52
N ILE A 437 -2.03 -8.35 -51.87
CA ILE A 437 -2.91 -9.12 -52.76
C ILE A 437 -2.54 -10.62 -52.73
N ARG A 438 -1.25 -10.95 -52.82
CA ARG A 438 -0.78 -12.35 -52.83
C ARG A 438 -0.99 -13.10 -51.48
N MET A 439 -0.98 -12.42 -50.36
CA MET A 439 -1.21 -13.07 -49.07
C MET A 439 -2.62 -13.68 -48.97
N GLN A 440 -3.62 -13.13 -49.65
CA GLN A 440 -4.97 -13.67 -49.61
C GLN A 440 -5.17 -14.84 -50.59
N GLU A 441 -4.45 -14.87 -51.70
CA GLU A 441 -4.43 -16.01 -52.63
C GLU A 441 -3.69 -17.22 -52.03
N ALA A 442 -2.70 -16.98 -51.17
CA ALA A 442 -1.95 -18.02 -50.46
C ALA A 442 -2.68 -18.56 -49.20
N GLY A 443 -3.79 -17.95 -48.77
CA GLY A 443 -4.61 -18.39 -47.64
C GLY A 443 -5.33 -19.72 -47.86
N GLY A 444 -5.38 -20.25 -49.11
CA GLY A 444 -5.87 -21.57 -49.47
C GLY A 444 -4.83 -22.67 -49.60
N GLY A 445 -3.58 -22.34 -49.56
CA GLY A 445 -2.50 -23.33 -49.68
C GLY A 445 -1.29 -22.92 -48.89
N ARG A 446 -1.04 -23.58 -47.79
CA ARG A 446 0.22 -23.49 -47.03
C ARG A 446 1.38 -23.84 -47.96
N LYS A 447 1.98 -22.86 -48.67
CA LYS A 447 3.35 -23.01 -49.18
C LYS A 447 4.26 -23.07 -47.98
N ARG A 448 4.53 -24.27 -47.53
CA ARG A 448 5.62 -24.63 -46.62
C ARG A 448 6.88 -23.97 -47.14
N LYS A 449 7.24 -22.75 -46.63
CA LYS A 449 8.61 -22.26 -46.78
C LYS A 449 9.50 -23.37 -46.22
N ARG A 450 10.32 -23.95 -47.10
CA ARG A 450 11.38 -24.85 -46.69
C ARG A 450 12.18 -24.18 -45.57
N ARG A 451 11.81 -24.47 -44.31
CA ARG A 451 12.61 -24.10 -43.17
C ARG A 451 13.98 -24.68 -43.41
N LYS A 452 14.99 -23.80 -43.65
CA LYS A 452 16.38 -24.23 -43.52
C LYS A 452 16.45 -24.88 -42.12
N SER A 453 16.71 -26.17 -42.11
CA SER A 453 16.91 -26.94 -40.87
C SER A 453 17.96 -26.22 -40.03
N ARG A 454 17.50 -25.50 -39.04
CA ARG A 454 18.42 -24.96 -38.02
C ARG A 454 18.87 -26.18 -37.22
N ARG A 455 20.14 -26.53 -37.38
CA ARG A 455 20.78 -27.54 -36.52
C ARG A 455 20.88 -26.95 -35.12
N TYR A 456 20.37 -27.63 -34.13
CA TYR A 456 20.47 -27.25 -32.72
C TYR A 456 21.56 -28.12 -32.06
N PRO A 457 22.85 -27.75 -32.19
CA PRO A 457 23.97 -28.59 -31.74
C PRO A 457 23.97 -28.81 -30.22
N VAL A 458 23.43 -27.84 -29.43
CA VAL A 458 23.36 -27.94 -27.98
C VAL A 458 22.30 -28.98 -27.55
N LEU A 459 21.12 -28.98 -28.17
CA LEU A 459 20.05 -29.95 -27.85
C LEU A 459 20.46 -31.38 -28.30
N ARG A 460 21.19 -31.50 -29.40
CA ARG A 460 21.73 -32.76 -29.84
C ARG A 460 22.79 -33.33 -28.88
N ARG A 461 23.58 -32.43 -28.26
CA ARG A 461 24.65 -32.84 -27.31
C ARG A 461 24.09 -33.26 -25.95
N LEU A 462 22.96 -32.66 -25.51
CA LEU A 462 22.32 -32.95 -24.23
C LEU A 462 21.30 -34.10 -24.29
N PHE A 463 20.56 -34.25 -25.40
CA PHE A 463 19.42 -35.16 -25.49
C PHE A 463 19.49 -36.08 -26.73
N GLY A 464 20.61 -36.12 -27.45
CA GLY A 464 20.77 -36.90 -28.65
C GLY A 464 19.90 -36.46 -29.84
N TYR A 465 19.67 -37.36 -30.80
CA TYR A 465 18.87 -37.10 -32.00
C TYR A 465 17.40 -36.70 -31.71
N PRO A 466 16.72 -37.29 -30.68
CA PRO A 466 15.37 -36.86 -30.29
C PRO A 466 15.29 -35.40 -29.85
N GLY A 467 16.30 -34.86 -29.14
CA GLY A 467 16.35 -33.47 -28.72
C GLY A 467 16.50 -32.48 -29.90
N GLU A 468 17.25 -32.86 -30.95
CA GLU A 468 17.36 -32.06 -32.18
C GLU A 468 16.03 -31.98 -32.95
N LEU A 469 15.28 -33.09 -32.97
CA LEU A 469 13.96 -33.15 -33.60
C LEU A 469 12.92 -32.33 -32.83
N ALA A 470 12.92 -32.37 -31.51
CA ALA A 470 12.02 -31.56 -30.66
C ALA A 470 12.29 -30.08 -30.80
N GLY A 471 13.54 -29.65 -30.95
CA GLY A 471 13.89 -28.24 -31.20
C GLY A 471 13.57 -27.76 -32.62
N ALA A 472 13.31 -28.66 -33.56
CA ALA A 472 12.97 -28.39 -34.95
C ALA A 472 11.44 -28.39 -35.21
N ALA A 473 10.64 -28.97 -34.32
CA ALA A 473 9.17 -28.97 -34.36
C ALA A 473 8.61 -27.62 -33.91
#